data_5ad602409e865363542f495ee1763d44
#
_entry.id   5ad602409e865363542f495ee1763d44
#
_cell.length_a   1.000
_cell.length_b   1.000
_cell.length_c   1.000
_cell.angle_alpha   90.00
_cell.angle_beta   90.00
_cell.angle_gamma   90.00
#
_symmetry.space_group_name_H-M   'P 1'
#
loop_
_entity.id
_entity.type
_entity.pdbx_description
1 polymer ?
#
loop_
_entity_poly.entity_id
_entity_poly.type
_entity_poly.pdbx_seq_one_letter_code
_entity_poly.pdbx_strand_id
1 'polypeptide(L)'
;MPEVHSLMASYSNSEMEMLLSTPVDRVLAFFGKNTAHRNYMYYSPFRDETEPSMRVTVNHSNGQWVWADFGGTPSMGRKADGGGCLKMVRRLSGASTDREALDTLAQINGTFIPEQEVQHQNIQARPSGIVIDNISDVFDRTFLVKYAELERGIRKVLLERYCRQVTYHPRSAPERKFTVIGFPNNGGGYALRGTTANSKKTTLCDITTLSLTGKLVSEDVVTSKRCYIFEGFMDFLSWLAWSGKDIPGADVCVLNSVSNLSKAKNWLLAHEGVRCFMDNDRAGREAYDRICEICSDRDVKDGSMVYKEFKDLNEAYVSSLKADLSHQQSTSKTIRHGR
;
A
#
# COMPACT_ATOMS: atom_id res chain seq x y z
N MET A 1 17.89 -32.25 45.99
CA MET A 1 16.78 -31.55 45.34
C MET A 1 17.35 -30.30 44.71
N PRO A 2 17.60 -30.23 43.41
CA PRO A 2 17.99 -28.97 42.80
C PRO A 2 16.70 -28.20 42.47
N GLU A 3 16.68 -26.95 42.97
CA GLU A 3 15.66 -25.96 42.69
C GLU A 3 15.60 -25.67 41.18
N VAL A 4 14.47 -25.95 40.57
CA VAL A 4 14.15 -25.52 39.24
C VAL A 4 13.82 -24.03 39.31
N HIS A 5 14.81 -23.19 39.10
CA HIS A 5 14.61 -21.80 38.76
C HIS A 5 13.94 -21.75 37.39
N SER A 6 12.61 -21.56 37.38
CA SER A 6 11.84 -21.23 36.23
C SER A 6 12.40 -19.93 35.64
N LEU A 7 13.16 -20.04 34.56
CA LEU A 7 13.52 -18.93 33.69
C LEU A 7 12.22 -18.34 33.09
N MET A 8 11.68 -17.32 33.76
CA MET A 8 10.64 -16.47 33.14
C MET A 8 11.28 -15.67 32.04
N ALA A 9 11.21 -16.18 30.81
CA ALA A 9 11.47 -15.37 29.63
C ALA A 9 10.47 -14.20 29.65
N SER A 10 10.94 -12.98 29.80
CA SER A 10 10.14 -11.77 29.70
C SER A 10 10.19 -11.30 28.25
N TYR A 11 9.02 -11.08 27.62
CA TYR A 11 8.98 -10.43 26.32
C TYR A 11 9.48 -9.00 26.45
N SER A 12 10.38 -8.58 25.57
CA SER A 12 10.77 -7.19 25.40
C SER A 12 9.59 -6.35 24.89
N ASN A 13 9.64 -5.04 25.06
CA ASN A 13 8.59 -4.14 24.55
C ASN A 13 8.38 -4.31 23.03
N SER A 14 9.45 -4.47 22.26
CA SER A 14 9.37 -4.69 20.81
C SER A 14 8.74 -6.03 20.44
N GLU A 15 9.03 -7.09 21.20
CA GLU A 15 8.37 -8.39 21.00
C GLU A 15 6.90 -8.33 21.36
N MET A 16 6.53 -7.65 22.42
CA MET A 16 5.12 -7.44 22.79
C MET A 16 4.37 -6.66 21.71
N GLU A 17 4.94 -5.57 21.20
CA GLU A 17 4.33 -4.80 20.10
C GLU A 17 4.11 -5.67 18.85
N MET A 18 5.10 -6.47 18.47
CA MET A 18 4.99 -7.41 17.36
C MET A 18 3.88 -8.44 17.59
N LEU A 19 3.82 -9.04 18.77
CA LEU A 19 2.79 -10.03 19.14
C LEU A 19 1.39 -9.41 19.13
N LEU A 20 1.25 -8.21 19.71
CA LEU A 20 -0.02 -7.49 19.78
C LEU A 20 -0.49 -6.97 18.39
N SER A 21 0.40 -6.89 17.42
CA SER A 21 0.08 -6.53 16.02
C SER A 21 -0.34 -7.73 15.16
N THR A 22 -0.42 -8.94 15.75
CA THR A 22 -0.84 -10.14 15.03
C THR A 22 -2.20 -9.94 14.36
N PRO A 23 -2.33 -10.17 13.04
CA PRO A 23 -3.60 -10.03 12.34
C PRO A 23 -4.68 -10.96 12.90
N VAL A 24 -5.90 -10.45 13.01
CA VAL A 24 -7.05 -11.22 13.53
C VAL A 24 -7.30 -12.48 12.70
N ASP A 25 -7.13 -12.42 11.38
CA ASP A 25 -7.27 -13.59 10.50
C ASP A 25 -6.34 -14.74 10.91
N ARG A 26 -5.09 -14.42 11.29
CA ARG A 26 -4.11 -15.40 11.75
C ARG A 26 -4.53 -16.05 13.07
N VAL A 27 -5.05 -15.24 13.98
CA VAL A 27 -5.59 -15.74 15.26
C VAL A 27 -6.77 -16.65 15.01
N LEU A 28 -7.74 -16.24 14.21
CA LEU A 28 -8.92 -17.04 13.89
C LEU A 28 -8.53 -18.36 13.21
N ALA A 29 -7.63 -18.32 12.23
CA ALA A 29 -7.13 -19.51 11.53
C ALA A 29 -6.46 -20.51 12.48
N PHE A 30 -5.63 -20.04 13.42
CA PHE A 30 -4.97 -20.90 14.39
C PHE A 30 -5.97 -21.68 15.28
N PHE A 31 -7.08 -21.03 15.66
CA PHE A 31 -8.15 -21.67 16.41
C PHE A 31 -9.19 -22.39 15.54
N GLY A 32 -8.95 -22.57 14.24
CA GLY A 32 -9.88 -23.21 13.32
C GLY A 32 -11.21 -22.47 13.15
N LYS A 33 -11.22 -21.15 13.36
CA LYS A 33 -12.42 -20.31 13.26
C LYS A 33 -12.57 -19.77 11.83
N ASN A 34 -13.81 -19.41 11.47
CA ASN A 34 -14.12 -18.84 10.17
C ASN A 34 -13.43 -17.50 9.97
N THR A 35 -12.59 -17.38 8.95
CA THR A 35 -11.87 -16.16 8.56
C THR A 35 -12.60 -15.37 7.47
N ALA A 36 -13.71 -15.87 6.95
CA ALA A 36 -14.50 -15.17 5.95
C ALA A 36 -15.10 -13.88 6.53
N HIS A 37 -15.03 -12.79 5.78
CA HIS A 37 -15.57 -11.50 6.18
C HIS A 37 -16.07 -10.71 4.97
N ARG A 38 -16.98 -9.77 5.22
CA ARG A 38 -17.46 -8.80 4.23
C ARG A 38 -17.23 -7.40 4.78
N ASN A 39 -16.44 -6.57 4.10
CA ASN A 39 -16.12 -5.19 4.53
C ASN A 39 -15.62 -5.10 5.99
N TYR A 40 -14.68 -5.99 6.37
CA TYR A 40 -14.18 -6.10 7.75
C TYR A 40 -15.23 -6.51 8.79
N MET A 41 -16.37 -7.02 8.35
CA MET A 41 -17.34 -7.71 9.21
C MET A 41 -17.10 -9.20 9.13
N TYR A 42 -16.78 -9.80 10.25
CA TYR A 42 -16.48 -11.23 10.43
C TYR A 42 -17.63 -11.94 11.13
N TYR A 43 -17.72 -13.24 10.94
CA TYR A 43 -18.51 -14.08 11.82
C TYR A 43 -17.86 -14.10 13.21
N SER A 44 -18.66 -13.98 14.26
CA SER A 44 -18.12 -14.04 15.62
C SER A 44 -17.51 -15.44 15.88
N PRO A 45 -16.25 -15.53 16.37
CA PRO A 45 -15.65 -16.81 16.68
C PRO A 45 -16.18 -17.42 18.00
N PHE A 46 -17.08 -16.71 18.68
CA PHE A 46 -17.56 -17.03 20.03
C PHE A 46 -18.94 -17.68 20.04
N ARG A 47 -19.58 -17.82 18.89
CA ARG A 47 -20.90 -18.43 18.69
C ARG A 47 -21.14 -18.81 17.23
N ASP A 48 -22.16 -19.61 16.99
CA ASP A 48 -22.62 -19.90 15.63
C ASP A 48 -23.49 -18.76 15.12
N GLU A 49 -23.21 -18.30 13.90
CA GLU A 49 -23.89 -17.17 13.23
C GLU A 49 -24.13 -17.46 11.77
N THR A 50 -25.25 -16.97 11.27
CA THR A 50 -25.59 -16.99 9.83
C THR A 50 -25.19 -15.69 9.12
N GLU A 51 -25.01 -14.59 9.88
CA GLU A 51 -24.63 -13.29 9.37
C GLU A 51 -23.42 -12.72 10.15
N PRO A 52 -22.47 -12.07 9.48
CA PRO A 52 -21.30 -11.48 10.15
C PRO A 52 -21.69 -10.35 11.10
N SER A 53 -21.27 -10.42 12.35
CA SER A 53 -21.61 -9.46 13.39
C SER A 53 -20.42 -8.87 14.16
N MET A 54 -19.19 -9.33 13.89
CA MET A 54 -17.98 -8.82 14.53
C MET A 54 -17.22 -7.90 13.57
N ARG A 55 -17.05 -6.65 13.95
CA ARG A 55 -16.21 -5.71 13.20
C ARG A 55 -14.76 -5.81 13.64
N VAL A 56 -13.85 -5.87 12.66
CA VAL A 56 -12.41 -5.81 12.89
C VAL A 56 -11.84 -4.58 12.20
N THR A 57 -10.95 -3.86 12.87
CA THR A 57 -10.29 -2.66 12.34
C THR A 57 -8.89 -2.53 12.92
N VAL A 58 -8.08 -1.68 12.33
CA VAL A 58 -6.76 -1.32 12.89
C VAL A 58 -6.91 -0.04 13.68
N ASN A 59 -6.39 -0.03 14.89
CA ASN A 59 -6.25 1.19 15.67
C ASN A 59 -5.14 2.04 15.06
N HIS A 60 -5.50 3.18 14.48
CA HIS A 60 -4.57 4.06 13.77
C HIS A 60 -3.51 4.72 14.66
N SER A 61 -3.70 4.74 15.98
CA SER A 61 -2.72 5.33 16.91
C SER A 61 -1.54 4.41 17.24
N ASN A 62 -1.72 3.10 17.16
CA ASN A 62 -0.68 2.12 17.53
C ASN A 62 -0.53 0.95 16.55
N GLY A 63 -1.25 0.96 15.42
CA GLY A 63 -1.19 -0.08 14.41
C GLY A 63 -1.73 -1.45 14.82
N GLN A 64 -2.32 -1.58 16.01
CA GLN A 64 -2.82 -2.84 16.52
C GLN A 64 -4.22 -3.16 16.00
N TRP A 65 -4.48 -4.44 15.78
CA TRP A 65 -5.80 -4.91 15.41
C TRP A 65 -6.74 -4.89 16.60
N VAL A 66 -7.94 -4.35 16.39
CA VAL A 66 -9.01 -4.31 17.37
C VAL A 66 -10.29 -4.86 16.78
N TRP A 67 -11.12 -5.47 17.62
CA TRP A 67 -12.39 -6.05 17.22
C TRP A 67 -13.52 -5.58 18.14
N ALA A 68 -14.73 -5.55 17.61
CA ALA A 68 -15.97 -5.28 18.34
C ALA A 68 -17.05 -6.22 17.83
N ASP A 69 -17.63 -6.99 18.73
CA ASP A 69 -18.67 -7.97 18.46
C ASP A 69 -20.05 -7.39 18.83
N PHE A 70 -20.91 -7.25 17.84
CA PHE A 70 -22.25 -6.66 17.96
C PHE A 70 -23.38 -7.70 18.02
N GLY A 71 -23.09 -8.98 17.80
CA GLY A 71 -24.11 -10.03 17.64
C GLY A 71 -24.63 -10.64 18.94
N GLY A 72 -24.15 -10.18 20.09
CA GLY A 72 -24.79 -10.53 21.38
C GLY A 72 -26.06 -9.70 21.54
N THR A 73 -27.20 -10.31 21.93
CA THR A 73 -28.48 -9.62 22.15
C THR A 73 -28.24 -8.35 22.99
N PRO A 74 -28.59 -7.15 22.48
CA PRO A 74 -28.48 -5.95 23.27
C PRO A 74 -29.58 -5.98 24.34
N SER A 75 -29.26 -6.53 25.50
CA SER A 75 -29.98 -6.11 26.70
C SER A 75 -29.58 -4.65 26.92
N MET A 76 -30.57 -3.75 26.95
CA MET A 76 -30.42 -2.31 27.10
C MET A 76 -29.19 -1.94 27.93
N GLY A 77 -28.25 -1.20 27.31
CA GLY A 77 -27.10 -0.61 27.98
C GLY A 77 -25.79 -1.40 28.00
N ARG A 78 -25.66 -2.57 27.43
CA ARG A 78 -24.35 -3.26 27.31
C ARG A 78 -23.61 -2.76 26.08
N LYS A 79 -22.38 -2.27 26.32
CA LYS A 79 -21.42 -1.98 25.26
C LYS A 79 -21.09 -3.27 24.49
N ALA A 80 -20.85 -3.16 23.18
CA ALA A 80 -20.32 -4.26 22.37
C ALA A 80 -19.10 -4.87 23.06
N ASP A 81 -18.99 -6.20 23.06
CA ASP A 81 -17.78 -6.86 23.55
C ASP A 81 -16.68 -6.66 22.51
N GLY A 82 -15.46 -6.37 22.96
CA GLY A 82 -14.39 -6.04 22.03
C GLY A 82 -13.06 -5.82 22.73
N GLY A 83 -12.02 -5.67 21.93
CA GLY A 83 -10.67 -5.42 22.42
C GLY A 83 -9.60 -5.65 21.37
N GLY A 84 -8.35 -5.74 21.82
CA GLY A 84 -7.23 -6.11 20.97
C GLY A 84 -7.08 -7.62 20.77
N CYS A 85 -6.06 -7.98 20.00
CA CYS A 85 -5.69 -9.34 19.66
C CYS A 85 -5.47 -10.21 20.92
N LEU A 86 -4.80 -9.68 21.96
CA LEU A 86 -4.57 -10.39 23.22
C LEU A 86 -5.87 -10.86 23.91
N LYS A 87 -6.88 -9.97 23.97
CA LYS A 87 -8.19 -10.32 24.52
C LYS A 87 -8.91 -11.39 23.70
N MET A 88 -8.76 -11.36 22.37
CA MET A 88 -9.31 -12.40 21.49
C MET A 88 -8.68 -13.75 21.80
N VAL A 89 -7.33 -13.79 21.86
CA VAL A 89 -6.60 -15.03 22.17
C VAL A 89 -6.99 -15.57 23.56
N ARG A 90 -7.00 -14.73 24.59
CA ARG A 90 -7.45 -15.15 25.93
C ARG A 90 -8.80 -15.83 25.90
N ARG A 91 -9.73 -15.25 25.14
CA ARG A 91 -11.10 -15.77 25.07
C ARG A 91 -11.20 -17.07 24.26
N LEU A 92 -10.40 -17.22 23.22
CA LEU A 92 -10.40 -18.42 22.37
C LEU A 92 -9.61 -19.58 22.98
N SER A 93 -8.50 -19.29 23.67
CA SER A 93 -7.65 -20.30 24.30
C SER A 93 -8.10 -20.67 25.72
N GLY A 94 -8.94 -19.85 26.35
CA GLY A 94 -9.24 -19.97 27.78
C GLY A 94 -8.12 -19.55 28.70
N ALA A 95 -7.11 -18.82 28.21
CA ALA A 95 -5.96 -18.37 29.00
C ALA A 95 -6.39 -17.52 30.21
N SER A 96 -5.87 -17.85 31.37
CA SER A 96 -6.20 -17.19 32.63
C SER A 96 -5.43 -15.88 32.81
N THR A 97 -4.24 -15.78 32.23
CA THR A 97 -3.33 -14.65 32.33
C THR A 97 -2.98 -14.05 30.99
N ASP A 98 -2.55 -12.79 30.98
CA ASP A 98 -2.03 -12.14 29.75
C ASP A 98 -0.75 -12.82 29.26
N ARG A 99 0.03 -13.40 30.19
CA ARG A 99 1.23 -14.16 29.84
C ARG A 99 0.91 -15.39 28.98
N GLU A 100 -0.03 -16.20 29.41
CA GLU A 100 -0.47 -17.38 28.63
C GLU A 100 -1.00 -17.00 27.24
N ALA A 101 -1.68 -15.87 27.14
CA ALA A 101 -2.16 -15.35 25.86
C ALA A 101 -1.02 -14.83 24.97
N LEU A 102 0.01 -14.21 25.55
CA LEU A 102 1.23 -13.81 24.82
C LEU A 102 2.01 -15.03 24.33
N ASP A 103 2.14 -16.06 25.16
CA ASP A 103 2.79 -17.31 24.78
C ASP A 103 2.03 -18.00 23.62
N THR A 104 0.70 -17.94 23.65
CA THR A 104 -0.14 -18.41 22.53
C THR A 104 0.05 -17.55 21.27
N LEU A 105 0.15 -16.23 21.41
CA LEU A 105 0.47 -15.34 20.28
C LEU A 105 1.86 -15.63 19.71
N ALA A 106 2.83 -15.94 20.56
CA ALA A 106 4.16 -16.35 20.13
C ALA A 106 4.12 -17.66 19.35
N GLN A 107 3.30 -18.64 19.78
CA GLN A 107 3.06 -19.88 19.04
C GLN A 107 2.38 -19.60 17.68
N ILE A 108 1.36 -18.74 17.64
CA ILE A 108 0.67 -18.34 16.39
C ILE A 108 1.68 -17.71 15.42
N ASN A 109 2.64 -16.93 15.88
CA ASN A 109 3.67 -16.31 15.06
C ASN A 109 4.86 -17.24 14.78
N GLY A 110 5.17 -18.19 15.67
CA GLY A 110 6.25 -19.16 15.53
C GLY A 110 5.89 -20.39 14.69
N THR A 111 4.62 -20.75 14.60
CA THR A 111 4.14 -21.78 13.66
C THR A 111 4.12 -21.29 12.21
N PHE A 112 4.39 -20.03 11.99
CA PHE A 112 4.71 -19.50 10.67
C PHE A 112 6.23 -19.53 10.49
N ILE A 113 6.77 -20.70 10.17
CA ILE A 113 8.10 -20.82 9.59
C ILE A 113 8.05 -20.09 8.26
N PRO A 114 8.87 -19.03 8.07
CA PRO A 114 9.01 -18.47 6.74
C PRO A 114 9.95 -19.42 6.04
N GLU A 115 9.42 -20.51 5.49
CA GLU A 115 10.23 -21.29 4.63
C GLU A 115 9.55 -22.20 3.70
N GLN A 116 10.27 -22.32 2.68
CA GLN A 116 10.13 -23.08 1.48
C GLN A 116 9.07 -22.51 0.56
N GLU A 117 9.63 -21.97 -0.53
CA GLU A 117 8.99 -21.92 -1.85
C GLU A 117 7.49 -22.16 -1.76
N VAL A 118 6.79 -21.18 -1.24
CA VAL A 118 5.38 -21.08 -1.52
C VAL A 118 5.34 -20.86 -3.02
N GLN A 119 5.30 -21.97 -3.77
CA GLN A 119 4.57 -21.95 -5.01
C GLN A 119 3.39 -21.04 -4.71
N HIS A 120 3.26 -19.97 -5.48
CA HIS A 120 2.13 -19.06 -5.43
C HIS A 120 0.82 -19.88 -5.51
N GLN A 121 0.47 -20.55 -4.42
CA GLN A 121 -0.88 -20.97 -4.21
C GLN A 121 -1.62 -19.67 -3.95
N ASN A 122 -2.36 -19.25 -4.97
CA ASN A 122 -3.34 -18.21 -4.94
C ASN A 122 -3.86 -18.03 -3.51
N ILE A 123 -3.25 -17.09 -2.74
CA ILE A 123 -4.03 -16.30 -1.81
C ILE A 123 -5.03 -15.67 -2.76
N GLN A 124 -6.25 -16.17 -2.76
CA GLN A 124 -7.32 -15.56 -3.53
C GLN A 124 -7.45 -14.17 -2.96
N ALA A 125 -6.67 -13.27 -3.55
CA ALA A 125 -6.86 -11.85 -3.37
C ALA A 125 -8.37 -11.66 -3.48
N ARG A 126 -8.97 -10.99 -2.51
CA ARG A 126 -10.40 -10.67 -2.54
C ARG A 126 -10.76 -10.35 -3.97
N PRO A 127 -11.74 -11.00 -4.58
CA PRO A 127 -12.04 -10.73 -5.96
C PRO A 127 -12.24 -9.22 -6.05
N SER A 128 -11.33 -8.53 -6.73
CA SER A 128 -11.44 -7.09 -6.91
C SER A 128 -12.87 -6.83 -7.38
N GLY A 129 -13.52 -5.78 -6.92
CA GLY A 129 -14.87 -5.46 -7.37
C GLY A 129 -14.96 -5.24 -8.89
N ILE A 130 -13.85 -5.51 -9.60
CA ILE A 130 -13.69 -5.38 -11.05
C ILE A 130 -13.13 -6.68 -11.65
N VAL A 131 -13.41 -6.88 -12.94
CA VAL A 131 -12.85 -7.95 -13.77
C VAL A 131 -12.08 -7.29 -14.90
N ILE A 132 -10.84 -7.70 -15.14
CA ILE A 132 -10.06 -7.23 -16.27
C ILE A 132 -10.51 -8.00 -17.51
N ASP A 133 -10.92 -7.26 -18.55
CA ASP A 133 -11.31 -7.81 -19.84
C ASP A 133 -10.13 -7.90 -20.80
N ASN A 134 -9.27 -6.89 -20.80
CA ASN A 134 -8.13 -6.80 -21.72
C ASN A 134 -6.98 -5.97 -21.14
N ILE A 135 -5.76 -6.36 -21.48
CA ILE A 135 -4.53 -5.62 -21.21
C ILE A 135 -3.77 -5.48 -22.50
N SER A 136 -3.31 -4.27 -22.82
CA SER A 136 -2.53 -3.95 -24.01
C SER A 136 -1.28 -3.16 -23.67
N ASP A 137 -0.15 -3.51 -24.27
CA ASP A 137 1.09 -2.74 -24.19
C ASP A 137 1.02 -1.45 -25.02
N VAL A 138 0.11 -1.40 -25.99
CA VAL A 138 -0.08 -0.25 -26.88
C VAL A 138 -1.24 0.58 -26.39
N PHE A 139 -1.04 1.89 -26.31
CA PHE A 139 -2.09 2.86 -26.00
C PHE A 139 -2.77 3.33 -27.30
N ASP A 140 -3.81 2.60 -27.73
CA ASP A 140 -4.64 2.94 -28.89
C ASP A 140 -5.77 3.93 -28.56
N ARG A 141 -6.12 4.08 -27.27
CA ARG A 141 -7.14 5.03 -26.82
C ARG A 141 -6.56 6.43 -26.69
N THR A 142 -6.80 7.23 -27.71
CA THR A 142 -6.25 8.61 -27.82
C THR A 142 -6.61 9.49 -26.61
N PHE A 143 -7.76 9.26 -25.95
CA PHE A 143 -8.14 10.03 -24.77
C PHE A 143 -7.24 9.77 -23.55
N LEU A 144 -6.70 8.54 -23.39
CA LEU A 144 -5.74 8.23 -22.32
C LEU A 144 -4.39 8.91 -22.58
N VAL A 145 -3.93 8.88 -23.84
CA VAL A 145 -2.69 9.56 -24.22
C VAL A 145 -2.84 11.07 -24.04
N LYS A 146 -3.94 11.66 -24.52
CA LYS A 146 -4.21 13.10 -24.32
C LYS A 146 -4.27 13.48 -22.84
N TYR A 147 -4.93 12.67 -22.01
CA TYR A 147 -4.95 12.90 -20.56
C TYR A 147 -3.55 12.90 -19.99
N ALA A 148 -2.73 11.91 -20.34
CA ALA A 148 -1.37 11.83 -19.82
C ALA A 148 -0.50 13.01 -20.30
N GLU A 149 -0.54 13.34 -21.59
CA GLU A 149 0.32 14.38 -22.16
C GLU A 149 -0.15 15.80 -21.81
N LEU A 150 -1.45 16.09 -21.96
CA LEU A 150 -1.97 17.45 -21.82
C LEU A 150 -2.33 17.83 -20.40
N GLU A 151 -2.83 16.86 -19.60
CA GLU A 151 -3.27 17.14 -18.23
C GLU A 151 -2.22 16.77 -17.18
N ARG A 152 -1.34 15.78 -17.48
CA ARG A 152 -0.33 15.27 -16.55
C ARG A 152 1.11 15.58 -16.97
N GLY A 153 1.34 16.06 -18.18
CA GLY A 153 2.66 16.34 -18.74
C GLY A 153 3.50 15.09 -19.02
N ILE A 154 2.89 13.91 -18.96
CA ILE A 154 3.58 12.62 -19.09
C ILE A 154 3.59 12.19 -20.53
N ARG A 155 4.78 12.08 -21.11
CA ARG A 155 4.99 11.68 -22.52
C ARG A 155 4.50 10.26 -22.78
N LYS A 156 3.91 10.00 -23.94
CA LYS A 156 3.42 8.68 -24.36
C LYS A 156 4.47 7.58 -24.19
N VAL A 157 5.74 7.86 -24.48
CA VAL A 157 6.83 6.89 -24.33
C VAL A 157 7.00 6.38 -22.89
N LEU A 158 6.74 7.21 -21.88
CA LEU A 158 6.77 6.79 -20.48
C LEU A 158 5.57 5.91 -20.12
N LEU A 159 4.38 6.22 -20.69
CA LEU A 159 3.20 5.35 -20.51
C LEU A 159 3.45 3.95 -21.09
N GLU A 160 3.94 3.86 -22.31
CA GLU A 160 4.18 2.59 -23.01
C GLU A 160 5.29 1.77 -22.32
N ARG A 161 6.25 2.47 -21.71
CA ARG A 161 7.34 1.81 -20.97
C ARG A 161 6.89 1.22 -19.64
N TYR A 162 6.10 1.97 -18.85
CA TYR A 162 5.80 1.62 -17.46
C TYR A 162 4.37 1.18 -17.21
N CYS A 163 3.45 1.49 -18.12
CA CYS A 163 2.04 1.24 -17.95
C CYS A 163 1.49 0.31 -19.01
N ARG A 164 0.23 -0.07 -18.81
CA ARG A 164 -0.58 -0.84 -19.75
C ARG A 164 -1.93 -0.14 -19.95
N GLN A 165 -2.50 -0.25 -21.12
CA GLN A 165 -3.90 0.09 -21.31
C GLN A 165 -4.74 -1.08 -20.80
N VAL A 166 -5.55 -0.84 -19.77
CA VAL A 166 -6.37 -1.87 -19.12
C VAL A 166 -7.84 -1.57 -19.36
N THR A 167 -8.56 -2.54 -19.89
CA THR A 167 -10.02 -2.50 -19.98
C THR A 167 -10.61 -3.44 -18.94
N TYR A 168 -11.55 -2.93 -18.14
CA TYR A 168 -12.20 -3.69 -17.09
C TYR A 168 -13.69 -3.35 -16.98
N HIS A 169 -14.45 -4.21 -16.29
CA HIS A 169 -15.81 -3.93 -15.88
C HIS A 169 -16.01 -4.21 -14.37
N PRO A 170 -16.93 -3.50 -13.68
CA PRO A 170 -17.35 -3.85 -12.33
C PRO A 170 -18.06 -5.22 -12.33
N ARG A 171 -17.81 -6.07 -11.34
CA ARG A 171 -18.54 -7.34 -11.19
C ARG A 171 -20.05 -7.15 -11.07
N SER A 172 -20.48 -6.02 -10.49
CA SER A 172 -21.89 -5.66 -10.32
C SER A 172 -22.54 -5.09 -11.59
N ALA A 173 -21.76 -4.78 -12.64
CA ALA A 173 -22.24 -4.18 -13.87
C ALA A 173 -21.35 -4.61 -15.06
N PRO A 174 -21.44 -5.87 -15.53
CA PRO A 174 -20.56 -6.42 -16.55
C PRO A 174 -20.67 -5.70 -17.92
N GLU A 175 -21.80 -5.07 -18.18
CA GLU A 175 -22.07 -4.30 -19.39
C GLU A 175 -21.30 -2.95 -19.44
N ARG A 176 -20.80 -2.47 -18.28
CA ARG A 176 -20.13 -1.16 -18.16
C ARG A 176 -18.63 -1.33 -18.23
N LYS A 177 -18.05 -1.13 -19.41
CA LYS A 177 -16.60 -1.24 -19.63
C LYS A 177 -15.90 0.11 -19.46
N PHE A 178 -14.74 0.06 -18.81
CA PHE A 178 -13.87 1.21 -18.60
C PHE A 178 -12.48 0.89 -19.12
N THR A 179 -11.89 1.82 -19.87
CA THR A 179 -10.50 1.71 -20.32
C THR A 179 -9.66 2.79 -19.61
N VAL A 180 -8.57 2.38 -18.97
CA VAL A 180 -7.77 3.18 -18.03
C VAL A 180 -6.28 2.91 -18.22
N ILE A 181 -5.44 3.75 -17.61
CA ILE A 181 -4.02 3.52 -17.45
C ILE A 181 -3.81 2.58 -16.27
N GLY A 182 -3.10 1.47 -16.47
CA GLY A 182 -2.74 0.50 -15.44
C GLY A 182 -1.23 0.46 -15.22
N PHE A 183 -0.79 0.64 -13.99
CA PHE A 183 0.60 0.52 -13.58
C PHE A 183 0.77 -0.82 -12.87
N PRO A 184 1.61 -1.75 -13.38
CA PRO A 184 1.75 -3.09 -12.82
C PRO A 184 2.38 -3.04 -11.42
N ASN A 185 2.00 -3.98 -10.56
CA ASN A 185 2.56 -4.11 -9.22
C ASN A 185 3.11 -5.52 -8.95
N ASN A 186 3.82 -5.68 -7.84
CA ASN A 186 4.50 -6.93 -7.48
C ASN A 186 3.50 -8.08 -7.21
N GLY A 187 2.27 -7.78 -6.80
CA GLY A 187 1.21 -8.77 -6.61
C GLY A 187 0.60 -9.31 -7.90
N GLY A 188 1.13 -8.94 -9.07
CA GLY A 188 0.59 -9.34 -10.39
C GLY A 188 -0.70 -8.60 -10.77
N GLY A 189 -1.03 -7.52 -10.07
CA GLY A 189 -2.16 -6.64 -10.37
C GLY A 189 -1.72 -5.30 -10.94
N TYR A 190 -2.65 -4.32 -10.90
CA TYR A 190 -2.45 -2.99 -11.45
C TYR A 190 -3.01 -1.92 -10.52
N ALA A 191 -2.26 -0.84 -10.32
CA ALA A 191 -2.81 0.42 -9.87
C ALA A 191 -3.43 1.12 -11.09
N LEU A 192 -4.73 1.41 -11.04
CA LEU A 192 -5.52 1.91 -12.17
C LEU A 192 -5.80 3.41 -12.04
N ARG A 193 -5.65 4.14 -13.14
CA ARG A 193 -5.96 5.56 -13.24
C ARG A 193 -6.78 5.85 -14.49
N GLY A 194 -8.01 6.30 -14.30
CA GLY A 194 -8.84 6.85 -15.38
C GLY A 194 -8.66 8.37 -15.51
N THR A 195 -9.37 8.95 -16.44
CA THR A 195 -9.29 10.40 -16.75
C THR A 195 -10.14 11.27 -15.84
N THR A 196 -10.97 10.69 -14.98
CA THR A 196 -11.81 11.43 -14.03
C THR A 196 -11.23 11.38 -12.61
N ALA A 197 -11.49 12.42 -11.81
CA ALA A 197 -10.93 12.57 -10.46
C ALA A 197 -11.16 11.37 -9.52
N ASN A 198 -12.32 10.70 -9.63
CA ASN A 198 -12.70 9.59 -8.76
C ASN A 198 -12.34 8.20 -9.32
N SER A 199 -11.43 8.11 -10.27
CA SER A 199 -11.12 6.88 -11.01
C SER A 199 -9.88 6.14 -10.52
N LYS A 200 -9.40 6.42 -9.29
CA LYS A 200 -8.35 5.59 -8.67
C LYS A 200 -8.96 4.25 -8.26
N LYS A 201 -8.42 3.17 -8.78
CA LYS A 201 -8.76 1.78 -8.40
C LYS A 201 -7.51 0.92 -8.40
N THR A 202 -7.59 -0.24 -7.79
CA THR A 202 -6.53 -1.23 -7.84
C THR A 202 -7.15 -2.62 -7.95
N THR A 203 -6.51 -3.50 -8.69
CA THR A 203 -6.97 -4.89 -8.83
C THR A 203 -6.49 -5.76 -7.68
N LEU A 204 -5.20 -5.67 -7.38
CA LEU A 204 -4.52 -6.23 -6.22
C LEU A 204 -3.73 -5.08 -5.61
N CYS A 205 -3.99 -4.78 -4.34
CA CYS A 205 -3.32 -3.66 -3.67
C CYS A 205 -1.90 -4.08 -3.25
N ASP A 206 -0.90 -3.65 -4.02
CA ASP A 206 0.49 -3.95 -3.74
C ASP A 206 1.43 -2.82 -4.17
N ILE A 207 2.68 -2.86 -3.67
CA ILE A 207 3.76 -1.99 -4.09
C ILE A 207 4.23 -2.38 -5.50
N THR A 208 4.93 -1.46 -6.14
CA THR A 208 5.68 -1.71 -7.37
C THR A 208 7.13 -1.43 -7.12
N THR A 209 8.01 -2.41 -7.28
CA THR A 209 9.46 -2.23 -7.20
C THR A 209 10.10 -2.33 -8.58
N LEU A 210 10.93 -1.35 -8.90
CA LEU A 210 11.63 -1.26 -10.18
C LEU A 210 13.13 -1.18 -9.94
N SER A 211 13.90 -1.88 -10.78
CA SER A 211 15.35 -1.76 -10.81
C SER A 211 15.81 -0.40 -11.32
N LEU A 212 17.08 -0.07 -11.17
CA LEU A 212 17.71 1.16 -11.70
C LEU A 212 17.48 1.37 -13.21
N THR A 213 17.18 0.31 -13.97
CA THR A 213 16.84 0.39 -15.41
C THR A 213 15.34 0.55 -15.65
N GLY A 214 14.53 0.59 -14.60
CA GLY A 214 13.08 0.72 -14.67
C GLY A 214 12.33 -0.58 -15.01
N LYS A 215 12.96 -1.74 -14.87
CA LYS A 215 12.27 -3.03 -15.01
C LYS A 215 11.58 -3.40 -13.70
N LEU A 216 10.37 -3.91 -13.79
CA LEU A 216 9.68 -4.52 -12.65
C LEU A 216 10.52 -5.68 -12.10
N VAL A 217 10.76 -5.67 -10.80
CA VAL A 217 11.54 -6.70 -10.10
C VAL A 217 10.79 -7.10 -8.83
N SER A 218 11.09 -8.28 -8.29
CA SER A 218 10.58 -8.65 -6.97
C SER A 218 11.23 -7.81 -5.86
N GLU A 219 10.57 -7.71 -4.72
CA GLU A 219 10.96 -6.84 -3.61
C GLU A 219 12.25 -7.26 -2.89
N ASP A 220 12.81 -8.42 -3.19
CA ASP A 220 14.10 -8.91 -2.72
C ASP A 220 15.27 -8.53 -3.63
N VAL A 221 14.99 -7.98 -4.83
CA VAL A 221 15.99 -7.57 -5.80
C VAL A 221 16.42 -6.13 -5.57
N VAL A 222 17.72 -5.95 -5.31
CA VAL A 222 18.38 -4.64 -5.16
C VAL A 222 19.42 -4.49 -6.25
N THR A 223 19.31 -3.43 -7.05
CA THR A 223 20.22 -3.14 -8.17
C THR A 223 21.00 -1.84 -7.98
N SER A 224 20.69 -1.08 -6.95
CA SER A 224 21.31 0.20 -6.61
C SER A 224 21.44 0.35 -5.09
N LYS A 225 22.48 1.04 -4.61
CA LYS A 225 22.64 1.40 -3.20
C LYS A 225 21.62 2.43 -2.71
N ARG A 226 21.02 3.20 -3.62
CA ARG A 226 20.04 4.23 -3.34
C ARG A 226 18.73 3.92 -4.01
N CYS A 227 17.65 4.33 -3.37
CA CYS A 227 16.32 4.18 -3.93
C CYS A 227 15.50 5.46 -3.84
N TYR A 228 14.48 5.50 -4.69
CA TYR A 228 13.41 6.49 -4.65
C TYR A 228 12.13 5.82 -4.22
N ILE A 229 11.34 6.47 -3.36
CA ILE A 229 10.02 6.00 -2.99
C ILE A 229 8.99 7.06 -3.31
N PHE A 230 7.90 6.66 -3.99
CA PHE A 230 6.80 7.52 -4.40
C PHE A 230 5.49 7.00 -3.80
N GLU A 231 4.57 7.93 -3.48
CA GLU A 231 3.24 7.55 -3.04
C GLU A 231 2.41 6.95 -4.18
N GLY A 232 2.41 7.60 -5.34
CA GLY A 232 1.67 7.19 -6.52
C GLY A 232 2.52 7.09 -7.79
N PHE A 233 2.07 6.26 -8.74
CA PHE A 233 2.81 6.07 -9.99
C PHE A 233 2.76 7.30 -10.92
N MET A 234 1.75 8.16 -10.79
CA MET A 234 1.70 9.40 -11.55
C MET A 234 2.84 10.34 -11.14
N ASP A 235 3.21 10.38 -9.85
CA ASP A 235 4.32 11.18 -9.35
C ASP A 235 5.66 10.62 -9.81
N PHE A 236 5.82 9.30 -9.82
CA PHE A 236 6.97 8.63 -10.40
C PHE A 236 7.17 8.98 -11.89
N LEU A 237 6.12 8.88 -12.70
CA LEU A 237 6.17 9.22 -14.12
C LEU A 237 6.44 10.72 -14.35
N SER A 238 5.85 11.57 -13.50
CA SER A 238 6.10 13.02 -13.54
C SER A 238 7.53 13.37 -13.17
N TRP A 239 8.09 12.68 -12.17
CA TRP A 239 9.50 12.85 -11.82
C TRP A 239 10.44 12.48 -12.97
N LEU A 240 10.16 11.38 -13.69
CA LEU A 240 10.91 11.01 -14.89
C LEU A 240 10.78 12.08 -15.97
N ALA A 241 9.55 12.52 -16.26
CA ALA A 241 9.26 13.52 -17.28
C ALA A 241 9.94 14.86 -16.96
N TRP A 242 9.85 15.33 -15.70
CA TRP A 242 10.48 16.58 -15.24
C TRP A 242 11.99 16.52 -15.29
N SER A 243 12.58 15.37 -14.95
CA SER A 243 14.03 15.16 -15.04
C SER A 243 14.54 14.92 -16.46
N GLY A 244 13.67 14.85 -17.46
CA GLY A 244 14.04 14.54 -18.85
C GLY A 244 14.56 13.12 -19.04
N LYS A 245 14.20 12.19 -18.14
CA LYS A 245 14.70 10.81 -18.11
C LYS A 245 13.63 9.82 -18.57
N ASP A 246 14.08 8.71 -19.16
CA ASP A 246 13.21 7.58 -19.48
C ASP A 246 13.41 6.40 -18.51
N ILE A 247 14.51 6.39 -17.74
CA ILE A 247 14.83 5.40 -16.72
C ILE A 247 15.24 6.07 -15.41
N PRO A 248 14.98 5.47 -14.25
CA PRO A 248 15.19 6.12 -12.97
C PRO A 248 16.67 6.29 -12.58
N GLY A 249 17.56 5.38 -12.97
CA GLY A 249 18.98 5.39 -12.61
C GLY A 249 19.27 5.05 -11.14
N ALA A 250 18.26 4.67 -10.39
CA ALA A 250 18.30 4.08 -9.06
C ALA A 250 17.07 3.18 -8.89
N ASP A 251 17.05 2.33 -7.87
CA ASP A 251 15.90 1.50 -7.59
C ASP A 251 14.70 2.36 -7.16
N VAL A 252 13.49 1.92 -7.52
CA VAL A 252 12.25 2.67 -7.24
C VAL A 252 11.24 1.77 -6.56
N CYS A 253 10.59 2.29 -5.52
CA CYS A 253 9.36 1.75 -4.99
C CYS A 253 8.22 2.75 -5.19
N VAL A 254 7.12 2.30 -5.77
CA VAL A 254 5.86 3.04 -5.77
C VAL A 254 4.89 2.33 -4.84
N LEU A 255 4.44 3.02 -3.80
CA LEU A 255 3.54 2.45 -2.80
C LEU A 255 2.16 2.13 -3.37
N ASN A 256 1.71 2.88 -4.39
CA ASN A 256 0.35 2.84 -4.94
C ASN A 256 -0.76 3.18 -3.91
N SER A 257 -0.41 3.15 -2.64
CA SER A 257 -1.18 3.63 -1.48
C SER A 257 -0.25 3.66 -0.26
N VAL A 258 -0.34 4.65 0.59
CA VAL A 258 0.43 4.73 1.86
C VAL A 258 0.20 3.51 2.76
N SER A 259 -0.96 2.85 2.65
CA SER A 259 -1.28 1.62 3.38
C SER A 259 -0.35 0.43 3.04
N ASN A 260 0.34 0.48 1.91
CA ASN A 260 1.29 -0.56 1.49
C ASN A 260 2.72 -0.34 2.04
N LEU A 261 2.97 0.72 2.83
CA LEU A 261 4.31 1.03 3.32
C LEU A 261 4.93 -0.14 4.11
N SER A 262 4.12 -0.88 4.86
CA SER A 262 4.61 -2.05 5.60
C SER A 262 5.22 -3.14 4.71
N LYS A 263 4.74 -3.28 3.48
CA LYS A 263 5.27 -4.22 2.49
C LYS A 263 6.63 -3.77 1.95
N ALA A 264 6.87 -2.46 1.86
CA ALA A 264 8.13 -1.90 1.40
C ALA A 264 9.25 -1.96 2.44
N LYS A 265 8.97 -2.31 3.70
CA LYS A 265 9.93 -2.21 4.81
C LYS A 265 11.25 -2.91 4.53
N ASN A 266 11.22 -4.20 4.19
CA ASN A 266 12.45 -4.99 3.98
C ASN A 266 13.23 -4.48 2.77
N TRP A 267 12.52 -4.09 1.71
CA TRP A 267 13.12 -3.49 0.52
C TRP A 267 13.80 -2.15 0.83
N LEU A 268 13.18 -1.28 1.62
CA LEU A 268 13.78 -0.01 2.07
C LEU A 268 15.07 -0.25 2.86
N LEU A 269 15.05 -1.20 3.80
CA LEU A 269 16.21 -1.54 4.64
C LEU A 269 17.38 -2.15 3.85
N ALA A 270 17.14 -2.66 2.66
CA ALA A 270 18.18 -3.18 1.79
C ALA A 270 19.00 -2.08 1.07
N HIS A 271 18.58 -0.80 1.17
CA HIS A 271 19.25 0.34 0.55
C HIS A 271 20.00 1.20 1.58
N GLU A 272 21.13 1.77 1.15
CA GLU A 272 21.96 2.68 1.98
C GLU A 272 21.34 4.09 2.09
N GLY A 273 20.61 4.52 1.06
CA GLY A 273 19.98 5.83 1.02
C GLY A 273 18.61 5.82 0.35
N VAL A 274 17.67 6.56 0.93
CA VAL A 274 16.27 6.64 0.50
C VAL A 274 15.90 8.10 0.22
N ARG A 275 15.33 8.39 -0.94
CA ARG A 275 14.71 9.68 -1.22
C ARG A 275 13.21 9.52 -1.38
N CYS A 276 12.45 10.22 -0.55
CA CYS A 276 11.01 10.11 -0.43
C CYS A 276 10.28 11.21 -1.20
N PHE A 277 9.29 10.83 -2.02
CA PHE A 277 8.41 11.73 -2.76
C PHE A 277 6.96 11.41 -2.37
N MET A 278 6.59 11.85 -1.16
CA MET A 278 5.23 11.67 -0.61
C MET A 278 4.39 12.91 -0.87
N ASP A 279 3.08 12.74 -0.91
CA ASP A 279 2.14 13.85 -1.02
C ASP A 279 2.30 14.83 0.16
N ASN A 280 2.05 16.12 -0.07
CA ASN A 280 2.12 17.17 0.95
C ASN A 280 0.83 17.25 1.78
N ASP A 281 0.10 16.14 1.89
CA ASP A 281 -1.03 16.02 2.79
C ASP A 281 -0.65 15.28 4.08
N ARG A 282 -1.62 15.12 4.98
CA ARG A 282 -1.39 14.47 6.28
C ARG A 282 -0.92 13.02 6.12
N ALA A 283 -1.52 12.27 5.20
CA ALA A 283 -1.20 10.86 5.03
C ALA A 283 0.22 10.66 4.46
N GLY A 284 0.63 11.51 3.51
CA GLY A 284 1.99 11.51 2.97
C GLY A 284 3.04 11.91 4.01
N ARG A 285 2.73 12.87 4.88
CA ARG A 285 3.63 13.26 5.98
C ARG A 285 3.79 12.15 7.02
N GLU A 286 2.69 11.54 7.47
CA GLU A 286 2.74 10.39 8.37
C GLU A 286 3.51 9.20 7.74
N ALA A 287 3.39 9.00 6.43
CA ALA A 287 4.16 7.97 5.72
C ALA A 287 5.66 8.31 5.68
N TYR A 288 6.03 9.57 5.43
CA TYR A 288 7.43 10.02 5.46
C TYR A 288 8.05 9.82 6.86
N ASP A 289 7.37 10.25 7.92
CA ASP A 289 7.85 10.07 9.29
C ASP A 289 8.09 8.60 9.61
N ARG A 290 7.18 7.73 9.18
CA ARG A 290 7.32 6.29 9.35
C ARG A 290 8.46 5.69 8.53
N ILE A 291 8.77 6.22 7.34
CA ILE A 291 9.95 5.82 6.56
C ILE A 291 11.22 6.21 7.32
N CYS A 292 11.26 7.41 7.90
CA CYS A 292 12.39 7.85 8.74
C CYS A 292 12.60 6.95 9.96
N GLU A 293 11.53 6.51 10.61
CA GLU A 293 11.59 5.54 11.72
C GLU A 293 12.14 4.17 11.25
N ILE A 294 11.61 3.63 10.14
CA ILE A 294 12.05 2.35 9.57
C ILE A 294 13.53 2.41 9.18
N CYS A 295 13.97 3.51 8.58
CA CYS A 295 15.29 3.70 8.00
C CYS A 295 16.18 4.61 8.89
N SER A 296 16.03 4.55 10.22
CA SER A 296 16.68 5.46 11.17
C SER A 296 18.22 5.45 11.11
N ASP A 297 18.81 4.38 10.57
CA ASP A 297 20.26 4.19 10.36
C ASP A 297 20.69 4.43 8.90
N ARG A 298 19.82 4.97 8.05
CA ARG A 298 20.03 5.24 6.62
C ARG A 298 20.01 6.73 6.28
N ASP A 299 20.56 7.09 5.12
CA ASP A 299 20.48 8.46 4.58
C ASP A 299 19.08 8.70 3.96
N VAL A 300 18.11 9.14 4.79
CA VAL A 300 16.74 9.45 4.31
C VAL A 300 16.65 10.94 3.97
N LYS A 301 16.15 11.24 2.77
CA LYS A 301 15.97 12.62 2.29
C LYS A 301 14.54 12.87 1.85
N ASP A 302 13.96 13.98 2.31
CA ASP A 302 12.67 14.47 1.88
C ASP A 302 12.79 15.10 0.48
N GLY A 303 12.27 14.44 -0.53
CA GLY A 303 12.17 14.95 -1.90
C GLY A 303 10.99 15.88 -2.11
N SER A 304 9.99 15.89 -1.20
CA SER A 304 8.79 16.73 -1.31
C SER A 304 9.10 18.22 -1.22
N MET A 305 10.26 18.58 -0.67
CA MET A 305 10.72 19.96 -0.62
C MET A 305 10.81 20.65 -1.99
N VAL A 306 10.97 19.87 -3.07
CA VAL A 306 10.98 20.39 -4.46
C VAL A 306 9.59 20.90 -4.88
N TYR A 307 8.54 20.39 -4.29
CA TYR A 307 7.13 20.74 -4.60
C TYR A 307 6.32 21.14 -3.34
N LYS A 308 6.99 21.75 -2.36
CA LYS A 308 6.40 22.09 -1.05
C LYS A 308 5.13 22.96 -1.12
N GLU A 309 4.97 23.77 -2.18
CA GLU A 309 3.81 24.65 -2.41
C GLU A 309 2.65 23.95 -3.13
N PHE A 310 2.82 22.70 -3.50
CA PHE A 310 1.85 21.89 -4.24
C PHE A 310 1.48 20.66 -3.44
N LYS A 311 0.33 20.09 -3.74
CA LYS A 311 -0.14 18.89 -3.06
C LYS A 311 0.75 17.68 -3.35
N ASP A 312 1.12 17.50 -4.61
CA ASP A 312 1.91 16.38 -5.09
C ASP A 312 2.91 16.83 -6.18
N LEU A 313 3.80 15.93 -6.54
CA LEU A 313 4.85 16.20 -7.54
C LEU A 313 4.26 16.45 -8.93
N ASN A 314 3.19 15.72 -9.31
CA ASN A 314 2.56 15.91 -10.60
C ASN A 314 1.95 17.32 -10.73
N GLU A 315 1.30 17.83 -9.69
CA GLU A 315 0.72 19.18 -9.69
C GLU A 315 1.80 20.25 -9.90
N ALA A 316 2.92 20.13 -9.19
CA ALA A 316 4.07 21.04 -9.35
C ALA A 316 4.65 20.99 -10.77
N TYR A 317 4.84 19.79 -11.30
CA TYR A 317 5.37 19.62 -12.65
C TYR A 317 4.46 20.23 -13.71
N VAL A 318 3.16 19.96 -13.66
CA VAL A 318 2.18 20.53 -14.59
C VAL A 318 2.14 22.06 -14.47
N SER A 319 2.27 22.59 -13.27
CA SER A 319 2.36 24.06 -13.05
C SER A 319 3.59 24.64 -13.71
N SER A 320 4.77 24.01 -13.60
CA SER A 320 5.99 24.46 -14.26
C SER A 320 5.85 24.49 -15.79
N LEU A 321 5.25 23.46 -16.39
CA LEU A 321 5.00 23.41 -17.83
C LEU A 321 4.11 24.56 -18.32
N LYS A 322 3.08 24.93 -17.56
CA LYS A 322 2.18 26.06 -17.88
C LYS A 322 2.93 27.39 -17.80
N ALA A 323 3.80 27.57 -16.83
CA ALA A 323 4.62 28.78 -16.69
C ALA A 323 5.57 28.93 -17.88
N ASP A 324 6.26 27.87 -18.29
CA ASP A 324 7.17 27.90 -19.43
C ASP A 324 6.46 28.26 -20.74
N LEU A 325 5.27 27.72 -20.97
CA LEU A 325 4.45 28.05 -22.15
C LEU A 325 4.03 29.52 -22.16
N SER A 326 3.67 30.10 -21.02
CA SER A 326 3.28 31.49 -20.90
C SER A 326 4.46 32.46 -21.16
N HIS A 327 5.65 32.11 -20.68
CA HIS A 327 6.89 32.86 -20.96
C HIS A 327 7.27 32.84 -22.45
N GLN A 328 7.16 31.71 -23.12
CA GLN A 328 7.43 31.60 -24.56
C GLN A 328 6.46 32.43 -25.41
N GLN A 329 5.17 32.48 -25.03
CA GLN A 329 4.16 33.31 -25.72
C GLN A 329 4.38 34.81 -25.52
N SER A 330 4.82 35.24 -24.34
CA SER A 330 5.12 36.64 -24.06
C SER A 330 6.36 37.11 -24.84
N THR A 331 7.41 36.29 -24.87
CA THR A 331 8.65 36.60 -25.62
C THR A 331 8.41 36.67 -27.14
N SER A 332 7.58 35.78 -27.67
CA SER A 332 7.25 35.80 -29.11
C SER A 332 6.36 36.98 -29.52
N LYS A 333 5.53 37.52 -28.63
CA LYS A 333 4.75 38.76 -28.84
C LYS A 333 5.65 39.99 -28.88
N THR A 334 6.63 40.06 -27.99
CA THR A 334 7.59 41.22 -27.91
C THR A 334 8.43 41.33 -29.19
N ILE A 335 8.83 40.21 -29.80
CA ILE A 335 9.60 40.16 -31.02
C ILE A 335 8.76 40.61 -32.24
N ARG A 336 7.43 40.40 -32.24
CA ARG A 336 6.54 40.77 -33.34
C ARG A 336 6.15 42.25 -33.37
N HIS A 337 6.32 43.00 -32.26
CA HIS A 337 5.97 44.41 -32.13
C HIS A 337 7.18 45.32 -32.20
N GLY A 338 8.41 44.76 -32.35
CA GLY A 338 9.67 45.48 -32.44
C GLY A 338 10.26 45.56 -33.88
N ARG A 339 9.45 45.38 -34.90
CA ARG A 339 9.83 45.57 -36.33
C ARG A 339 8.96 46.62 -36.98
#